data_fef6f3d5dcafcc282859cd634e54653f
#
_entry.id   fef6f3d5dcafcc282859cd634e54653f
#
_cell.length_a   1.000
_cell.length_b   1.000
_cell.length_c   1.000
_cell.angle_alpha   90.00
_cell.angle_beta   90.00
_cell.angle_gamma   90.00
#
_symmetry.space_group_name_H-M   'P 1'
#
loop_
_entity.id
_entity.type
_entity.pdbx_description
1 polymer ?
#
loop_
_entity_poly.entity_id
_entity_poly.type
_entity_poly.pdbx_seq_one_letter_code
_entity_poly.pdbx_strand_id
1 'polypeptide(L)'
;MWLVTQMIEICNWGALIEKGGRYYSTFNREVPKDEVIDYGMQWRGHRFFHKYKEVQLESLKTLLDYLCEKYNIPNAYQPDMWKLNTQALHGTPGIWTHVSFRADKSDCHPQLSLINLLKGLSEVR
;
A
#
# COMPACT_ATOMS: atom_id res chain seq x y z
N MET A 1 24.73 9.12 -12.90
CA MET A 1 23.28 9.36 -12.81
C MET A 1 22.77 9.01 -11.41
N TRP A 2 22.05 9.91 -10.80
CA TRP A 2 21.53 9.70 -9.46
C TRP A 2 20.10 9.20 -9.53
N LEU A 3 19.82 8.09 -8.83
CA LEU A 3 18.47 7.61 -8.60
C LEU A 3 18.06 8.06 -7.21
N VAL A 4 17.01 8.88 -7.14
CA VAL A 4 16.44 9.29 -5.86
C VAL A 4 15.28 8.36 -5.56
N THR A 5 15.44 7.55 -4.52
CA THR A 5 14.37 6.66 -4.03
C THR A 5 13.83 7.22 -2.74
N GLN A 6 12.53 7.46 -2.71
CA GLN A 6 11.81 7.85 -1.50
C GLN A 6 11.03 6.65 -1.00
N MET A 7 11.21 6.33 0.27
CA MET A 7 10.50 5.24 0.94
C MET A 7 9.52 5.82 1.94
N ILE A 8 8.27 5.37 1.87
CA ILE A 8 7.21 5.80 2.79
C ILE A 8 6.67 4.57 3.49
N GLU A 9 6.61 4.62 4.82
CA GLU A 9 5.95 3.60 5.62
C GLU A 9 4.62 4.14 6.13
N ILE A 10 3.57 3.34 5.96
CA ILE A 10 2.26 3.61 6.54
C ILE A 10 2.14 2.79 7.81
N CYS A 11 1.91 3.44 8.95
CA CYS A 11 1.72 2.73 10.23
C CYS A 11 0.45 1.87 10.15
N ASN A 12 0.65 0.55 10.09
CA ASN A 12 -0.43 -0.40 9.89
C ASN A 12 0.05 -1.78 10.33
N TRP A 13 -0.81 -2.56 10.95
CA TRP A 13 -0.44 -3.90 11.39
C TRP A 13 -0.29 -4.90 10.24
N GLY A 14 -0.79 -4.58 9.05
CA GLY A 14 -0.68 -5.45 7.88
C GLY A 14 -1.60 -6.66 7.98
N ALA A 15 -1.06 -7.83 7.63
CA ALA A 15 -1.82 -9.08 7.65
C ALA A 15 -2.28 -9.44 9.06
N LEU A 16 -3.50 -9.93 9.17
CA LEU A 16 -4.13 -10.31 10.44
C LEU A 16 -4.50 -11.79 10.42
N ILE A 17 -4.51 -12.38 11.62
CA ILE A 17 -4.88 -13.78 11.86
C ILE A 17 -6.19 -13.80 12.62
N GLU A 18 -7.18 -14.54 12.12
CA GLU A 18 -8.44 -14.76 12.83
C GLU A 18 -8.29 -15.94 13.80
N LYS A 19 -8.76 -15.74 15.03
CA LYS A 19 -8.83 -16.79 16.04
C LYS A 19 -10.11 -16.60 16.86
N GLY A 20 -11.05 -17.53 16.75
CA GLY A 20 -12.28 -17.50 17.56
C GLY A 20 -13.13 -16.24 17.32
N GLY A 21 -13.20 -15.75 16.10
CA GLY A 21 -13.95 -14.55 15.76
C GLY A 21 -13.27 -13.24 16.11
N ARG A 22 -12.01 -13.30 16.54
CA ARG A 22 -11.19 -12.14 16.83
C ARG A 22 -10.00 -12.08 15.88
N TYR A 23 -9.42 -10.90 15.70
CA TYR A 23 -8.35 -10.66 14.74
C TYR A 23 -7.11 -10.14 15.45
N TYR A 24 -5.95 -10.72 15.10
CA TYR A 24 -4.68 -10.42 15.75
C TYR A 24 -3.61 -10.10 14.71
N SER A 25 -2.73 -9.16 15.05
CA SER A 25 -1.53 -8.91 14.25
C SER A 25 -0.54 -10.07 14.39
N THR A 26 0.50 -10.07 13.56
CA THR A 26 1.58 -11.05 13.67
C THR A 26 2.36 -10.91 15.00
N PHE A 27 2.19 -9.79 15.69
CA PHE A 27 2.77 -9.55 17.02
C PHE A 27 1.76 -9.87 18.15
N ASN A 28 0.69 -10.58 17.82
CA ASN A 28 -0.35 -11.03 18.77
C ASN A 28 -1.12 -9.87 19.42
N ARG A 29 -1.24 -8.74 18.71
CA ARG A 29 -2.08 -7.61 19.15
C ARG A 29 -3.46 -7.75 18.56
N GLU A 30 -4.48 -7.69 19.41
CA GLU A 30 -5.87 -7.74 18.94
C GLU A 30 -6.23 -6.44 18.22
N VAL A 31 -6.93 -6.58 17.09
CA VAL A 31 -7.41 -5.46 16.27
C VAL A 31 -8.93 -5.47 16.28
N PRO A 32 -9.59 -4.33 16.56
CA PRO A 32 -11.05 -4.27 16.53
C PRO A 32 -11.63 -4.66 15.17
N LYS A 33 -12.79 -5.30 15.18
CA LYS A 33 -13.45 -5.80 13.96
C LYS A 33 -13.69 -4.71 12.92
N ASP A 34 -14.00 -3.49 13.35
CA ASP A 34 -14.27 -2.37 12.46
C ASP A 34 -13.01 -1.83 11.79
N GLU A 35 -11.83 -2.29 12.22
CA GLU A 35 -10.55 -1.95 11.61
C GLU A 35 -9.99 -3.09 10.74
N VAL A 36 -10.81 -4.05 10.36
CA VAL A 36 -10.38 -5.22 9.59
C VAL A 36 -10.97 -5.17 8.19
N ILE A 37 -10.11 -5.42 7.20
CA ILE A 37 -10.51 -5.66 5.82
C ILE A 37 -10.50 -7.16 5.60
N ASP A 38 -11.61 -7.69 5.10
CA ASP A 38 -11.75 -9.07 4.63
C ASP A 38 -11.80 -9.04 3.11
N TYR A 39 -10.76 -9.55 2.47
CA TYR A 39 -10.72 -9.60 1.00
C TYR A 39 -11.57 -10.72 0.41
N GLY A 40 -12.16 -11.59 1.25
CA GLY A 40 -12.99 -12.70 0.79
C GLY A 40 -12.22 -13.83 0.14
N MET A 41 -10.94 -13.65 -0.09
CA MET A 41 -10.01 -14.62 -0.64
C MET A 41 -8.62 -14.29 -0.15
N GLN A 42 -7.69 -15.23 -0.25
CA GLN A 42 -6.31 -14.97 0.13
C GLN A 42 -5.62 -14.06 -0.89
N TRP A 43 -4.94 -13.06 -0.37
CA TRP A 43 -4.01 -12.24 -1.12
C TRP A 43 -2.67 -12.31 -0.40
N ARG A 44 -1.63 -12.75 -1.10
CA ARG A 44 -0.29 -12.94 -0.52
C ARG A 44 -0.30 -13.85 0.71
N GLY A 45 -1.15 -14.87 0.70
CA GLY A 45 -1.26 -15.86 1.77
C GLY A 45 -2.12 -15.43 2.95
N HIS A 46 -2.79 -14.29 2.89
CA HIS A 46 -3.62 -13.76 3.97
C HIS A 46 -4.94 -13.24 3.44
N ARG A 47 -6.01 -13.46 4.19
CA ARG A 47 -7.35 -13.00 3.84
C ARG A 47 -7.71 -11.69 4.53
N PHE A 48 -7.22 -11.50 5.77
CA PHE A 48 -7.58 -10.37 6.61
C PHE A 48 -6.40 -9.43 6.76
N PHE A 49 -6.69 -8.12 6.69
CA PHE A 49 -5.67 -7.08 6.82
C PHE A 49 -6.17 -5.93 7.66
N HIS A 50 -5.24 -5.24 8.31
CA HIS A 50 -5.55 -4.05 9.07
C HIS A 50 -5.89 -2.91 8.12
N LYS A 51 -7.04 -2.26 8.35
CA LYS A 51 -7.52 -1.16 7.53
C LYS A 51 -6.62 0.07 7.69
N TYR A 52 -6.30 0.74 6.59
CA TYR A 52 -5.69 2.06 6.65
C TYR A 52 -6.73 3.06 7.13
N LYS A 53 -6.32 3.99 7.97
CA LYS A 53 -7.21 5.06 8.46
C LYS A 53 -7.34 6.14 7.39
N GLU A 54 -8.53 6.73 7.30
CA GLU A 54 -8.80 7.78 6.33
C GLU A 54 -7.83 8.96 6.48
N VAL A 55 -7.54 9.37 7.71
CA VAL A 55 -6.59 10.45 7.99
C VAL A 55 -5.18 10.09 7.52
N GLN A 56 -4.78 8.83 7.60
CA GLN A 56 -3.49 8.37 7.06
C GLN A 56 -3.45 8.51 5.54
N LEU A 57 -4.53 8.14 4.88
CA LEU A 57 -4.61 8.22 3.42
C LEU A 57 -4.63 9.67 2.94
N GLU A 58 -5.31 10.56 3.64
CA GLU A 58 -5.28 12.00 3.34
C GLU A 58 -3.86 12.56 3.44
N SER A 59 -3.16 12.23 4.50
CA SER A 59 -1.77 12.66 4.69
C SER A 59 -0.86 12.07 3.63
N LEU A 60 -1.07 10.81 3.27
CA LEU A 60 -0.31 10.15 2.21
C LEU A 60 -0.50 10.85 0.87
N LYS A 61 -1.73 11.22 0.54
CA LYS A 61 -2.02 11.94 -0.70
C LYS A 61 -1.26 13.27 -0.77
N THR A 62 -1.29 14.04 0.31
CA THR A 62 -0.56 15.30 0.39
C THR A 62 0.93 15.10 0.18
N LEU A 63 1.50 14.09 0.82
CA LEU A 63 2.91 13.78 0.70
C LEU A 63 3.28 13.32 -0.71
N LEU A 64 2.46 12.46 -1.31
CA LEU A 64 2.71 11.96 -2.67
C LEU A 64 2.61 13.09 -3.70
N ASP A 65 1.62 13.98 -3.58
CA ASP A 65 1.49 15.14 -4.44
C ASP A 65 2.76 16.00 -4.37
N TYR A 66 3.26 16.23 -3.17
CA TYR A 66 4.48 17.01 -2.94
C TYR A 66 5.71 16.36 -3.55
N LEU A 67 5.90 15.06 -3.29
CA LEU A 67 7.10 14.34 -3.75
C LEU A 67 7.11 14.18 -5.28
N CYS A 68 5.97 13.88 -5.87
CA CYS A 68 5.87 13.73 -7.32
C CYS A 68 6.18 15.05 -8.03
N GLU A 69 5.69 16.16 -7.49
CA GLU A 69 5.98 17.48 -8.05
C GLU A 69 7.46 17.85 -7.86
N LYS A 70 7.95 17.71 -6.63
CA LYS A 70 9.33 18.14 -6.29
C LYS A 70 10.38 17.36 -7.04
N TYR A 71 10.21 16.07 -7.19
CA TYR A 71 11.21 15.18 -7.80
C TYR A 71 10.83 14.75 -9.21
N ASN A 72 9.78 15.33 -9.77
CA ASN A 72 9.30 15.01 -11.11
C ASN A 72 9.07 13.51 -11.31
N ILE A 73 8.40 12.89 -10.32
CA ILE A 73 8.06 11.47 -10.35
C ILE A 73 6.71 11.31 -11.06
N PRO A 74 6.61 10.42 -12.05
CA PRO A 74 5.31 10.13 -12.67
C PRO A 74 4.30 9.66 -11.62
N ASN A 75 3.13 10.28 -11.59
CA ASN A 75 2.09 9.99 -10.60
C ASN A 75 0.95 9.12 -11.13
N ALA A 76 1.09 8.58 -12.33
CA ALA A 76 0.10 7.68 -12.90
C ALA A 76 0.00 6.39 -12.08
N TYR A 77 -1.22 5.94 -11.83
CA TYR A 77 -1.44 4.70 -11.12
C TYR A 77 -0.94 3.50 -11.93
N GLN A 78 -0.18 2.63 -11.28
CA GLN A 78 0.35 1.41 -11.89
C GLN A 78 -0.45 0.20 -11.42
N PRO A 79 -1.38 -0.33 -12.24
CA PRO A 79 -2.21 -1.47 -11.80
C PRO A 79 -1.42 -2.70 -11.41
N ASP A 80 -0.19 -2.84 -11.92
CA ASP A 80 0.68 -3.97 -11.65
C ASP A 80 1.55 -3.80 -10.41
N MET A 81 1.35 -2.71 -9.65
CA MET A 81 2.18 -2.44 -8.46
C MET A 81 1.94 -3.43 -7.31
N TRP A 82 0.87 -4.22 -7.40
CA TRP A 82 0.47 -5.16 -6.34
C TRP A 82 1.06 -6.56 -6.51
N LYS A 83 2.00 -6.70 -7.41
CA LYS A 83 2.73 -7.94 -7.66
C LYS A 83 4.17 -7.61 -8.02
N LEU A 84 5.03 -8.63 -8.00
CA LEU A 84 6.42 -8.46 -8.44
C LEU A 84 6.43 -7.88 -9.86
N ASN A 85 7.17 -6.80 -10.05
CA ASN A 85 7.12 -6.02 -11.28
C ASN A 85 8.52 -5.76 -11.81
N THR A 86 8.77 -6.16 -13.07
CA THR A 86 10.07 -5.99 -13.68
C THR A 86 10.45 -4.54 -13.92
N GLN A 87 9.47 -3.68 -14.23
CA GLN A 87 9.73 -2.25 -14.42
C GLN A 87 10.17 -1.61 -13.10
N ALA A 88 9.51 -1.96 -11.99
CA ALA A 88 9.91 -1.49 -10.67
C ALA A 88 11.33 -1.95 -10.34
N LEU A 89 11.63 -3.23 -10.58
CA LEU A 89 12.96 -3.80 -10.33
C LEU A 89 14.05 -3.15 -11.17
N HIS A 90 13.72 -2.68 -12.36
CA HIS A 90 14.67 -1.98 -13.24
C HIS A 90 14.80 -0.49 -12.89
N GLY A 91 14.09 -0.01 -11.88
CA GLY A 91 14.17 1.38 -11.46
C GLY A 91 13.35 2.34 -12.30
N THR A 92 12.32 1.88 -13.00
CA THR A 92 11.41 2.75 -13.76
C THR A 92 10.77 3.75 -12.81
N PRO A 93 10.85 5.06 -13.08
CA PRO A 93 10.24 6.07 -12.22
C PRO A 93 8.73 5.89 -12.10
N GLY A 94 8.21 6.08 -10.90
CA GLY A 94 6.79 5.94 -10.61
C GLY A 94 6.55 5.66 -9.14
N ILE A 95 5.31 5.33 -8.81
CA ILE A 95 4.91 4.95 -7.47
C ILE A 95 4.74 3.44 -7.45
N TRP A 96 5.47 2.78 -6.56
CA TRP A 96 5.48 1.33 -6.43
C TRP A 96 5.27 0.94 -4.97
N THR A 97 4.91 -0.33 -4.73
CA THR A 97 4.79 -0.86 -3.37
C THR A 97 5.97 -1.79 -3.05
N HIS A 98 6.09 -2.17 -1.78
CA HIS A 98 7.07 -3.19 -1.37
C HIS A 98 6.85 -4.51 -2.13
N VAL A 99 5.58 -4.84 -2.37
CA VAL A 99 5.18 -6.02 -3.15
C VAL A 99 5.73 -5.99 -4.58
N SER A 100 5.86 -4.79 -5.16
CA SER A 100 6.43 -4.64 -6.51
C SER A 100 7.87 -5.13 -6.60
N PHE A 101 8.60 -5.09 -5.48
CA PHE A 101 10.03 -5.43 -5.43
C PHE A 101 10.32 -6.79 -4.81
N ARG A 102 9.41 -7.33 -3.99
CA ARG A 102 9.65 -8.57 -3.25
C ARG A 102 8.40 -9.44 -3.21
N ALA A 103 8.58 -10.68 -3.69
CA ALA A 103 7.48 -11.65 -3.73
C ALA A 103 7.05 -12.13 -2.34
N ASP A 104 7.92 -12.00 -1.32
CA ASP A 104 7.67 -12.45 0.05
C ASP A 104 7.01 -11.40 0.94
N LYS A 105 6.70 -10.21 0.39
CA LYS A 105 6.08 -9.12 1.17
C LYS A 105 4.59 -9.01 0.87
N SER A 106 3.84 -8.51 1.86
CA SER A 106 2.40 -8.25 1.75
C SER A 106 2.03 -6.82 2.13
N ASP A 107 3.01 -5.97 2.34
CA ASP A 107 2.83 -4.54 2.58
C ASP A 107 3.22 -3.75 1.32
N CYS A 108 2.50 -2.77 0.90
CA CYS A 108 1.20 -2.42 1.48
C CYS A 108 0.09 -3.18 0.73
N HIS A 109 -0.99 -3.49 1.43
CA HIS A 109 -2.07 -4.26 0.79
C HIS A 109 -3.04 -3.34 0.04
N PRO A 110 -3.75 -3.88 -0.99
CA PRO A 110 -4.51 -3.06 -1.95
C PRO A 110 -5.90 -2.70 -1.45
N GLN A 111 -6.02 -1.96 -0.35
CA GLN A 111 -7.29 -1.44 0.10
C GLN A 111 -7.88 -0.51 -0.97
N LEU A 112 -9.18 -0.65 -1.24
CA LEU A 112 -9.83 0.08 -2.33
C LEU A 112 -9.67 1.60 -2.19
N SER A 113 -9.76 2.13 -0.98
CA SER A 113 -9.57 3.57 -0.74
C SER A 113 -8.15 4.03 -1.08
N LEU A 114 -7.14 3.18 -0.85
CA LEU A 114 -5.76 3.49 -1.27
C LEU A 114 -5.65 3.48 -2.80
N ILE A 115 -6.23 2.48 -3.45
CA ILE A 115 -6.22 2.40 -4.91
C ILE A 115 -6.89 3.65 -5.52
N ASN A 116 -8.04 4.05 -4.99
CA ASN A 116 -8.75 5.22 -5.48
C ASN A 116 -7.94 6.51 -5.27
N LEU A 117 -7.25 6.63 -4.14
CA LEU A 117 -6.34 7.73 -3.89
C LEU A 117 -5.23 7.80 -4.94
N LEU A 118 -4.60 6.66 -5.20
CA LEU A 118 -3.49 6.58 -6.17
C LEU A 118 -3.95 6.91 -7.59
N LYS A 119 -5.15 6.46 -7.97
CA LYS A 119 -5.74 6.83 -9.26
C LYS A 119 -6.02 8.33 -9.37
N GLY A 120 -6.41 8.94 -8.27
CA GLY A 120 -6.74 10.37 -8.23
C GLY A 120 -5.54 11.30 -8.36
N LEU A 121 -4.31 10.81 -8.14
CA LEU A 121 -3.12 11.65 -8.18
C LEU A 121 -2.85 12.23 -9.58
N SER A 122 -3.18 11.48 -10.62
CA SER A 122 -2.93 11.88 -12.01
C SER A 122 -4.12 12.58 -12.66
N GLU A 123 -5.24 12.74 -11.95
CA GLU A 123 -6.40 13.43 -12.48
C GLU A 123 -6.13 14.92 -12.62
N VAL A 124 -6.62 15.48 -13.72
CA VAL A 124 -6.52 16.92 -13.97
C VAL A 124 -7.40 17.67 -12.98
N ARG A 125 -6.84 18.66 -12.34
CA ARG A 125 -7.51 19.48 -11.34
C ARG A 125 -7.90 20.82 -11.88
#